data_8ab5b3d9f2a001f0fc8fb88c921feb86
#
_entry.id   8ab5b3d9f2a001f0fc8fb88c921feb86
#
_cell.length_a   1.000
_cell.length_b   1.000
_cell.length_c   1.000
_cell.angle_alpha   90.00
_cell.angle_beta   90.00
_cell.angle_gamma   90.00
#
_symmetry.space_group_name_H-M   'P 1'
#
loop_
_entity.id
_entity.type
_entity.pdbx_description
1 polymer ?
#
loop_
_entity_poly.entity_id
_entity_poly.type
_entity_poly.pdbx_seq_one_letter_code
_entity_poly.pdbx_strand_id
1 'polypeptide(L)'
;MFKKHALALTLSFVTCGAAIAADNLLPTQPDLGQVEFVGTIIDSPCSITPDTADQTVPMGLVSSAVLAEGNTKVIPFNIELEGCTAEAAKKVSVKFTGNSAETGGNALAIEGTAAGAGIELTDIASGKAIVLGTNTDPADLYAGDNTLQFGARLVKTSKVTAAKDITPGEFTATANFEMSYQ
;
A
#
# COMPACT_ATOMS: atom_id res chain seq x y z
N MET A 1 31.20 87.69 19.65
CA MET A 1 31.08 88.51 20.91
C MET A 1 30.68 87.53 22.03
N PHE A 2 31.59 87.56 23.06
CA PHE A 2 31.35 87.21 24.50
C PHE A 2 30.65 85.91 24.86
N LYS A 3 31.41 84.91 25.36
CA LYS A 3 31.81 84.69 26.80
C LYS A 3 30.60 84.22 27.64
N LYS A 4 30.58 83.07 28.28
CA LYS A 4 31.21 82.82 29.58
C LYS A 4 31.08 81.38 30.01
N HIS A 5 32.10 80.91 30.70
CA HIS A 5 32.28 79.65 31.40
C HIS A 5 31.27 79.46 32.56
N ALA A 6 30.90 78.23 32.85
CA ALA A 6 30.66 77.80 34.22
C ALA A 6 31.01 76.32 34.38
N LEU A 7 31.95 76.10 35.24
CA LEU A 7 32.51 74.86 35.78
C LEU A 7 31.55 74.37 36.89
N ALA A 8 31.16 73.11 36.92
CA ALA A 8 30.63 72.45 38.13
C ALA A 8 30.69 70.93 37.98
N LEU A 9 31.60 70.39 38.60
CA LEU A 9 31.70 69.46 39.71
C LEU A 9 31.02 68.10 39.50
N THR A 10 31.90 67.13 39.37
CA THR A 10 31.67 65.67 39.38
C THR A 10 31.07 65.21 40.72
N LEU A 11 30.01 64.39 40.62
CA LEU A 11 29.67 63.51 41.71
C LEU A 11 29.48 62.12 41.15
N SER A 12 30.51 61.29 41.38
CA SER A 12 30.53 59.88 40.98
C SER A 12 29.63 59.09 41.95
N PHE A 13 28.46 58.66 41.52
CA PHE A 13 27.70 57.59 42.18
C PHE A 13 28.10 56.26 41.60
N VAL A 14 28.87 55.51 42.38
CA VAL A 14 29.07 54.06 42.12
C VAL A 14 27.79 53.36 42.57
N THR A 15 26.91 53.03 41.64
CA THR A 15 25.83 52.10 41.90
C THR A 15 26.37 50.69 41.61
N CYS A 16 26.55 49.95 42.72
CA CYS A 16 26.75 48.50 42.65
C CYS A 16 25.48 47.86 42.13
N GLY A 17 25.42 47.60 40.79
CA GLY A 17 24.35 46.87 40.17
C GLY A 17 24.46 45.41 40.54
N ALA A 18 23.60 44.90 41.42
CA ALA A 18 23.37 43.49 41.61
C ALA A 18 22.88 42.94 40.25
N ALA A 19 23.68 42.15 39.55
CA ALA A 19 23.26 41.35 38.42
C ALA A 19 22.28 40.30 38.99
N ILE A 20 21.00 40.52 38.79
CA ILE A 20 19.98 39.48 38.95
C ILE A 20 20.18 38.60 37.72
N ALA A 21 20.77 37.42 37.89
CA ALA A 21 20.70 36.37 36.92
C ALA A 21 19.23 35.98 36.74
N ALA A 22 18.58 36.53 35.71
CA ALA A 22 17.27 36.02 35.28
C ALA A 22 17.54 34.64 34.72
N ASP A 23 17.20 33.62 35.51
CA ASP A 23 17.00 32.27 35.02
C ASP A 23 15.94 32.36 33.90
N ASN A 24 16.39 32.38 32.65
CA ASN A 24 15.53 32.15 31.50
C ASN A 24 15.10 30.67 31.53
N LEU A 25 14.22 30.34 32.45
CA LEU A 25 13.40 29.15 32.34
C LEU A 25 12.52 29.35 31.09
N LEU A 26 13.02 28.91 29.95
CA LEU A 26 12.15 28.73 28.77
C LEU A 26 10.97 27.87 29.25
N PRO A 27 9.74 28.34 29.11
CA PRO A 27 8.61 27.47 29.42
C PRO A 27 8.74 26.22 28.57
N THR A 28 8.90 25.10 29.26
CA THR A 28 8.85 23.77 28.59
C THR A 28 7.45 23.67 27.99
N GLN A 29 7.33 23.94 26.70
CA GLN A 29 6.09 23.67 26.01
C GLN A 29 5.95 22.14 25.94
N PRO A 30 4.81 21.60 26.33
CA PRO A 30 4.58 20.17 26.17
C PRO A 30 4.61 19.85 24.67
N ASP A 31 5.30 18.77 24.33
CA ASP A 31 5.23 18.22 22.97
C ASP A 31 3.79 17.81 22.70
N LEU A 32 3.13 18.49 21.78
CA LEU A 32 1.75 18.22 21.38
C LEU A 32 1.79 17.36 20.12
N GLY A 33 1.11 16.22 20.17
CA GLY A 33 0.89 15.35 19.04
C GLY A 33 -0.61 15.19 18.76
N GLN A 34 -0.95 14.90 17.53
CA GLN A 34 -2.31 14.56 17.12
C GLN A 34 -2.28 13.17 16.48
N VAL A 35 -3.25 12.35 16.81
CA VAL A 35 -3.50 11.07 16.15
C VAL A 35 -4.89 11.13 15.55
N GLU A 36 -4.98 10.93 14.26
CA GLU A 36 -6.24 10.88 13.53
C GLU A 36 -6.60 9.40 13.27
N PHE A 37 -7.85 9.04 13.59
CA PHE A 37 -8.39 7.72 13.33
C PHE A 37 -9.44 7.85 12.22
N VAL A 38 -9.24 7.12 11.14
CA VAL A 38 -10.14 7.10 9.98
C VAL A 38 -10.59 5.67 9.69
N GLY A 39 -11.83 5.51 9.27
CA GLY A 39 -12.38 4.19 8.95
C GLY A 39 -13.78 4.30 8.36
N THR A 40 -14.28 3.20 7.82
CA THR A 40 -15.62 3.09 7.25
C THR A 40 -16.35 1.91 7.89
N ILE A 41 -17.59 2.10 8.29
CA ILE A 41 -18.47 1.02 8.74
C ILE A 41 -19.25 0.54 7.52
N ILE A 42 -19.17 -0.77 7.24
CA ILE A 42 -19.88 -1.41 6.13
C ILE A 42 -20.85 -2.47 6.67
N ASP A 43 -21.91 -2.74 5.91
CA ASP A 43 -22.83 -3.86 6.18
C ASP A 43 -22.30 -5.11 5.45
N SER A 44 -21.42 -5.84 6.12
CA SER A 44 -20.76 -7.04 5.59
C SER A 44 -20.66 -8.09 6.69
N PRO A 45 -20.80 -9.40 6.37
CA PRO A 45 -20.66 -10.48 7.35
C PRO A 45 -19.22 -10.67 7.88
N CYS A 46 -18.22 -10.12 7.20
CA CYS A 46 -16.80 -10.14 7.58
C CYS A 46 -16.17 -8.76 7.38
N SER A 47 -15.07 -8.49 8.09
CA SER A 47 -14.15 -7.41 7.78
C SER A 47 -12.92 -7.94 7.05
N ILE A 48 -12.36 -7.18 6.10
CA ILE A 48 -11.06 -7.49 5.51
C ILE A 48 -9.99 -6.88 6.41
N THR A 49 -8.94 -7.63 6.74
CA THR A 49 -7.85 -7.09 7.56
C THR A 49 -7.14 -5.94 6.82
N PRO A 50 -6.77 -4.85 7.50
CA PRO A 50 -6.13 -3.69 6.86
C PRO A 50 -4.88 -4.05 6.06
N ASP A 51 -4.09 -5.00 6.54
CA ASP A 51 -2.83 -5.44 5.91
C ASP A 51 -3.06 -6.15 4.57
N THR A 52 -4.25 -6.73 4.35
CA THR A 52 -4.58 -7.44 3.11
C THR A 52 -5.56 -6.69 2.22
N ALA A 53 -6.23 -5.65 2.73
CA ALA A 53 -7.08 -4.77 1.95
C ALA A 53 -6.27 -3.98 0.90
N ASP A 54 -5.11 -3.47 1.31
CA ASP A 54 -4.16 -2.73 0.46
C ASP A 54 -2.76 -3.35 0.61
N GLN A 55 -2.42 -4.31 -0.26
CA GLN A 55 -1.17 -5.05 -0.16
C GLN A 55 -0.32 -4.92 -1.42
N THR A 56 1.00 -5.06 -1.25
CA THR A 56 1.96 -5.15 -2.34
C THR A 56 2.54 -6.55 -2.43
N VAL A 57 2.44 -7.18 -3.59
CA VAL A 57 3.00 -8.50 -3.87
C VAL A 57 4.31 -8.35 -4.64
N PRO A 58 5.48 -8.60 -4.03
CA PRO A 58 6.77 -8.46 -4.70
C PRO A 58 7.00 -9.62 -5.68
N MET A 59 7.00 -9.35 -6.98
CA MET A 59 7.19 -10.34 -8.03
C MET A 59 8.66 -10.76 -8.22
N GLY A 60 9.61 -10.05 -7.59
CA GLY A 60 11.05 -10.34 -7.69
C GLY A 60 11.64 -10.07 -9.06
N LEU A 61 12.79 -10.69 -9.34
CA LEU A 61 13.50 -10.58 -10.61
C LEU A 61 13.14 -11.79 -11.49
N VAL A 62 12.61 -11.53 -12.67
CA VAL A 62 12.22 -12.57 -13.64
C VAL A 62 13.03 -12.39 -14.93
N SER A 63 13.74 -13.43 -15.35
CA SER A 63 14.47 -13.42 -16.61
C SER A 63 13.51 -13.45 -17.79
N SER A 64 13.80 -12.65 -18.84
CA SER A 64 13.05 -12.69 -20.10
C SER A 64 13.05 -14.08 -20.77
N ALA A 65 14.11 -14.86 -20.60
CA ALA A 65 14.17 -16.23 -21.09
C ALA A 65 13.16 -17.14 -20.38
N VAL A 66 13.13 -17.09 -19.04
CA VAL A 66 12.16 -17.85 -18.21
C VAL A 66 10.73 -17.46 -18.51
N LEU A 67 10.48 -16.16 -18.69
CA LEU A 67 9.16 -15.64 -19.04
C LEU A 67 8.72 -16.09 -20.44
N ALA A 68 9.61 -16.06 -21.42
CA ALA A 68 9.32 -16.51 -22.80
C ALA A 68 8.97 -18.00 -22.85
N GLU A 69 9.57 -18.84 -22.00
CA GLU A 69 9.27 -20.27 -21.87
C GLU A 69 7.97 -20.54 -21.08
N GLY A 70 7.42 -19.54 -20.38
CA GLY A 70 6.23 -19.68 -19.55
C GLY A 70 6.48 -20.38 -18.20
N ASN A 71 7.74 -20.48 -17.77
CA ASN A 71 8.17 -21.19 -16.56
C ASN A 71 8.30 -20.26 -15.34
N THR A 72 7.54 -19.18 -15.25
CA THR A 72 7.56 -18.26 -14.11
C THR A 72 6.90 -18.89 -12.89
N LYS A 73 7.40 -18.52 -11.70
CA LYS A 73 6.85 -19.02 -10.44
C LYS A 73 5.57 -18.28 -10.08
N VAL A 74 4.66 -19.01 -9.46
CA VAL A 74 3.50 -18.43 -8.77
C VAL A 74 3.98 -17.87 -7.43
N ILE A 75 3.67 -16.62 -7.18
CA ILE A 75 3.90 -15.92 -5.90
C ILE A 75 2.58 -15.90 -5.15
N PRO A 76 2.48 -16.56 -3.99
CA PRO A 76 1.25 -16.59 -3.22
C PRO A 76 0.98 -15.24 -2.53
N PHE A 77 -0.29 -14.90 -2.40
CA PHE A 77 -0.79 -13.82 -1.57
C PHE A 77 -2.15 -14.22 -0.98
N ASN A 78 -2.53 -13.59 0.13
CA ASN A 78 -3.76 -13.92 0.84
C ASN A 78 -4.68 -12.71 0.94
N ILE A 79 -5.98 -12.96 1.03
CA ILE A 79 -6.97 -12.01 1.55
C ILE A 79 -7.47 -12.59 2.86
N GLU A 80 -7.27 -11.86 3.95
CA GLU A 80 -7.65 -12.28 5.29
C GLU A 80 -8.93 -11.59 5.71
N LEU A 81 -9.88 -12.39 6.18
CA LEU A 81 -11.17 -11.96 6.68
C LEU A 81 -11.22 -12.22 8.17
N GLU A 82 -11.73 -11.26 8.91
CA GLU A 82 -11.86 -11.34 10.37
C GLU A 82 -13.30 -11.09 10.81
N GLY A 83 -13.64 -11.66 11.98
CA GLY A 83 -14.94 -11.47 12.63
C GLY A 83 -16.13 -11.94 11.80
N CYS A 84 -15.95 -12.95 10.95
CA CYS A 84 -17.00 -13.47 10.09
C CYS A 84 -18.15 -14.09 10.90
N THR A 85 -19.40 -13.80 10.51
CA THR A 85 -20.62 -14.37 11.07
C THR A 85 -21.20 -15.38 10.10
N ALA A 86 -21.00 -16.68 10.36
CA ALA A 86 -21.48 -17.77 9.50
C ALA A 86 -23.01 -17.88 9.41
N GLU A 87 -23.74 -17.12 10.23
CA GLU A 87 -25.21 -17.04 10.15
C GLU A 87 -25.66 -16.13 9.00
N ALA A 88 -24.86 -15.11 8.66
CA ALA A 88 -25.18 -14.15 7.61
C ALA A 88 -24.74 -14.60 6.21
N ALA A 89 -23.64 -15.37 6.11
CA ALA A 89 -23.16 -15.95 4.87
C ALA A 89 -22.39 -17.23 5.12
N LYS A 90 -22.51 -18.20 4.21
CA LYS A 90 -21.81 -19.50 4.29
C LYS A 90 -20.73 -19.64 3.23
N LYS A 91 -20.74 -18.79 2.24
CA LYS A 91 -19.78 -18.82 1.13
C LYS A 91 -19.36 -17.41 0.75
N VAL A 92 -18.16 -17.33 0.24
CA VAL A 92 -17.56 -16.09 -0.27
C VAL A 92 -16.90 -16.35 -1.62
N SER A 93 -17.07 -15.43 -2.54
CA SER A 93 -16.34 -15.39 -3.82
C SER A 93 -15.69 -14.02 -4.00
N VAL A 94 -14.64 -13.98 -4.78
CA VAL A 94 -13.85 -12.76 -5.03
C VAL A 94 -13.87 -12.46 -6.51
N LYS A 95 -14.14 -11.20 -6.86
CA LYS A 95 -14.04 -10.70 -8.22
C LYS A 95 -12.83 -9.76 -8.32
N PHE A 96 -11.85 -10.14 -9.12
CA PHE A 96 -10.72 -9.27 -9.41
C PHE A 96 -10.97 -8.47 -10.68
N THR A 97 -10.65 -7.18 -10.64
CA THR A 97 -10.78 -6.26 -11.78
C THR A 97 -9.48 -5.49 -11.98
N GLY A 98 -9.21 -5.10 -13.20
CA GLY A 98 -8.03 -4.34 -13.59
C GLY A 98 -7.93 -4.23 -15.10
N ASN A 99 -6.94 -3.47 -15.56
CA ASN A 99 -6.65 -3.38 -16.99
C ASN A 99 -6.10 -4.72 -17.50
N SER A 100 -6.67 -5.24 -18.58
CA SER A 100 -6.16 -6.46 -19.20
C SER A 100 -4.97 -6.15 -20.11
N ALA A 101 -3.95 -7.01 -20.07
CA ALA A 101 -2.78 -6.93 -20.97
C ALA A 101 -3.15 -7.07 -22.45
N GLU A 102 -4.23 -7.78 -22.73
CA GLU A 102 -4.72 -8.01 -24.10
C GLU A 102 -6.26 -8.01 -24.09
N THR A 103 -6.86 -7.56 -25.18
CA THR A 103 -8.33 -7.55 -25.32
C THR A 103 -8.89 -8.96 -25.15
N GLY A 104 -9.74 -9.16 -24.15
CA GLY A 104 -10.32 -10.45 -23.80
C GLY A 104 -9.37 -11.42 -23.09
N GLY A 105 -8.18 -10.97 -22.71
CA GLY A 105 -7.23 -11.76 -21.93
C GLY A 105 -7.50 -11.69 -20.42
N ASN A 106 -7.00 -12.67 -19.67
CA ASN A 106 -7.17 -12.79 -18.23
C ASN A 106 -5.96 -12.27 -17.42
N ALA A 107 -4.89 -11.85 -18.09
CA ALA A 107 -3.72 -11.28 -17.44
C ALA A 107 -3.89 -9.78 -17.27
N LEU A 108 -3.54 -9.26 -16.10
CA LEU A 108 -3.46 -7.83 -15.83
C LEU A 108 -2.35 -7.19 -16.67
N ALA A 109 -2.61 -6.01 -17.19
CA ALA A 109 -1.60 -5.20 -17.83
C ALA A 109 -0.53 -4.76 -16.83
N ILE A 110 0.72 -4.76 -17.27
CA ILE A 110 1.81 -4.13 -16.55
C ILE A 110 2.02 -2.71 -17.06
N GLU A 111 2.43 -1.83 -16.19
CA GLU A 111 2.78 -0.44 -16.45
C GLU A 111 4.25 -0.22 -16.07
N GLY A 112 4.97 0.61 -16.83
CA GLY A 112 6.38 0.88 -16.58
C GLY A 112 7.22 0.81 -17.83
N THR A 113 8.49 0.45 -17.68
CA THR A 113 9.44 0.34 -18.81
C THR A 113 9.51 -1.07 -19.40
N ALA A 114 9.09 -2.10 -18.65
CA ALA A 114 8.97 -3.45 -19.14
C ALA A 114 7.78 -3.60 -20.10
N ALA A 115 7.90 -4.49 -21.09
CA ALA A 115 6.82 -4.78 -22.02
C ALA A 115 6.84 -6.25 -22.51
N GLY A 116 5.69 -6.72 -23.01
CA GLY A 116 5.55 -8.11 -23.48
C GLY A 116 5.09 -9.09 -22.40
N ALA A 117 4.63 -8.59 -21.25
CA ALA A 117 4.19 -9.40 -20.12
C ALA A 117 2.84 -8.93 -19.56
N GLY A 118 2.26 -9.74 -18.71
CA GLY A 118 1.11 -9.44 -17.87
C GLY A 118 1.15 -10.28 -16.60
N ILE A 119 0.24 -10.01 -15.66
CA ILE A 119 0.10 -10.78 -14.42
C ILE A 119 -1.17 -11.64 -14.48
N GLU A 120 -0.99 -12.95 -14.43
CA GLU A 120 -2.08 -13.90 -14.29
C GLU A 120 -2.33 -14.18 -12.81
N LEU A 121 -3.58 -14.12 -12.41
CA LEU A 121 -4.03 -14.46 -11.06
C LEU A 121 -4.59 -15.88 -11.06
N THR A 122 -4.38 -16.59 -9.96
CA THR A 122 -4.84 -17.97 -9.77
C THR A 122 -5.48 -18.09 -8.38
N ASP A 123 -6.61 -18.75 -8.30
CA ASP A 123 -7.17 -19.22 -7.05
C ASP A 123 -6.45 -20.52 -6.66
N ILE A 124 -5.71 -20.48 -5.55
CA ILE A 124 -4.89 -21.64 -5.13
C ILE A 124 -5.78 -22.79 -4.67
N ALA A 125 -6.92 -22.52 -4.04
CA ALA A 125 -7.81 -23.55 -3.52
C ALA A 125 -8.42 -24.41 -4.65
N SER A 126 -8.84 -23.78 -5.74
CA SER A 126 -9.38 -24.47 -6.91
C SER A 126 -8.34 -24.84 -7.97
N GLY A 127 -7.16 -24.22 -7.92
CA GLY A 127 -6.11 -24.34 -8.95
C GLY A 127 -6.47 -23.68 -10.29
N LYS A 128 -7.53 -22.88 -10.34
CA LYS A 128 -8.02 -22.23 -11.57
C LYS A 128 -7.44 -20.85 -11.76
N ALA A 129 -7.13 -20.50 -13.01
CA ALA A 129 -6.84 -19.13 -13.38
C ALA A 129 -8.10 -18.26 -13.18
N ILE A 130 -7.90 -17.07 -12.64
CA ILE A 130 -8.96 -16.11 -12.37
C ILE A 130 -9.26 -15.34 -13.65
N VAL A 131 -10.53 -15.26 -14.00
CA VAL A 131 -11.03 -14.45 -15.11
C VAL A 131 -11.36 -13.05 -14.56
N LEU A 132 -10.67 -12.04 -15.07
CA LEU A 132 -10.90 -10.65 -14.64
C LEU A 132 -12.38 -10.25 -14.87
N GLY A 133 -12.97 -9.60 -13.87
CA GLY A 133 -14.37 -9.16 -13.90
C GLY A 133 -15.38 -10.26 -13.59
N THR A 134 -14.94 -11.49 -13.28
CA THR A 134 -15.80 -12.62 -12.94
C THR A 134 -15.49 -13.10 -11.53
N ASN A 135 -16.53 -13.53 -10.80
CA ASN A 135 -16.36 -14.11 -9.46
C ASN A 135 -15.58 -15.43 -9.54
N THR A 136 -14.71 -15.67 -8.57
CA THR A 136 -14.11 -16.99 -8.33
C THR A 136 -15.16 -18.02 -7.94
N ASP A 137 -14.81 -19.30 -7.93
CA ASP A 137 -15.65 -20.32 -7.32
C ASP A 137 -15.91 -19.97 -5.84
N PRO A 138 -17.13 -20.17 -5.32
CA PRO A 138 -17.45 -19.85 -3.94
C PRO A 138 -16.67 -20.74 -2.97
N ALA A 139 -15.88 -20.17 -2.10
CA ALA A 139 -15.20 -20.82 -0.97
C ALA A 139 -16.13 -20.88 0.25
N ASP A 140 -15.98 -21.90 1.08
CA ASP A 140 -16.72 -22.00 2.34
C ASP A 140 -16.22 -20.94 3.34
N LEU A 141 -17.18 -20.31 4.02
CA LEU A 141 -16.95 -19.29 5.03
C LEU A 141 -17.28 -19.87 6.42
N TYR A 142 -16.36 -19.70 7.35
CA TYR A 142 -16.48 -20.14 8.73
C TYR A 142 -16.62 -18.95 9.67
N ALA A 143 -17.25 -19.16 10.83
CA ALA A 143 -17.32 -18.15 11.88
C ALA A 143 -15.91 -17.80 12.39
N GLY A 144 -15.62 -16.52 12.61
CA GLY A 144 -14.31 -16.01 13.01
C GLY A 144 -13.44 -15.68 11.81
N ASP A 145 -12.17 -16.06 11.85
CA ASP A 145 -11.19 -15.66 10.85
C ASP A 145 -11.14 -16.66 9.67
N ASN A 146 -10.98 -16.14 8.47
CA ASN A 146 -10.87 -16.92 7.24
C ASN A 146 -9.74 -16.37 6.39
N THR A 147 -9.05 -17.25 5.65
CA THR A 147 -7.97 -16.88 4.74
C THR A 147 -8.28 -17.41 3.34
N LEU A 148 -8.37 -16.51 2.38
CA LEU A 148 -8.50 -16.84 0.97
C LEU A 148 -7.12 -16.76 0.31
N GLN A 149 -6.71 -17.85 -0.35
CA GLN A 149 -5.36 -17.99 -0.89
C GLN A 149 -5.36 -17.83 -2.41
N PHE A 150 -4.55 -16.91 -2.88
CA PHE A 150 -4.38 -16.61 -4.29
C PHE A 150 -2.91 -16.65 -4.68
N GLY A 151 -2.66 -16.71 -5.98
CA GLY A 151 -1.33 -16.62 -6.53
C GLY A 151 -1.28 -15.66 -7.71
N ALA A 152 -0.14 -15.03 -7.89
CA ALA A 152 0.16 -14.19 -9.03
C ALA A 152 1.40 -14.71 -9.75
N ARG A 153 1.38 -14.74 -11.07
CA ARG A 153 2.57 -15.06 -11.87
C ARG A 153 2.69 -14.15 -13.08
N LEU A 154 3.90 -13.88 -13.48
CA LEU A 154 4.17 -13.18 -14.71
C LEU A 154 3.92 -14.13 -15.89
N VAL A 155 3.18 -13.70 -16.89
CA VAL A 155 2.95 -14.44 -18.14
C VAL A 155 3.32 -13.58 -19.33
N LYS A 156 3.77 -14.20 -20.40
CA LYS A 156 4.02 -13.50 -21.66
C LYS A 156 2.72 -13.17 -22.37
N THR A 157 2.70 -12.07 -23.11
CA THR A 157 1.58 -11.76 -24.01
C THR A 157 1.62 -12.63 -25.26
N SER A 158 0.50 -12.74 -25.95
CA SER A 158 0.38 -13.56 -27.18
C SER A 158 1.33 -13.14 -28.30
N LYS A 159 1.78 -11.89 -28.30
CA LYS A 159 2.72 -11.33 -29.27
C LYS A 159 4.16 -11.77 -29.03
N VAL A 160 4.49 -12.29 -27.86
CA VAL A 160 5.83 -12.74 -27.50
C VAL A 160 6.05 -14.17 -27.96
N THR A 161 6.94 -14.35 -28.93
CA THR A 161 7.34 -15.65 -29.44
C THR A 161 8.72 -16.09 -28.95
N ALA A 162 9.58 -15.16 -28.58
CA ALA A 162 10.91 -15.39 -28.06
C ALA A 162 11.31 -14.32 -27.00
N ALA A 163 12.37 -14.59 -26.24
CA ALA A 163 12.85 -13.68 -25.20
C ALA A 163 13.22 -12.27 -25.72
N LYS A 164 13.64 -12.15 -26.98
CA LYS A 164 13.94 -10.86 -27.63
C LYS A 164 12.73 -9.98 -27.85
N ASP A 165 11.51 -10.52 -27.79
CA ASP A 165 10.27 -9.80 -27.98
C ASP A 165 9.77 -9.19 -26.63
N ILE A 166 10.47 -9.50 -25.53
CA ILE A 166 10.22 -8.96 -24.20
C ILE A 166 11.17 -7.79 -23.97
N THR A 167 10.63 -6.64 -23.59
CA THR A 167 11.43 -5.49 -23.18
C THR A 167 11.71 -5.60 -21.68
N PRO A 168 12.98 -5.75 -21.25
CA PRO A 168 13.33 -5.71 -19.83
C PRO A 168 13.10 -4.33 -19.24
N GLY A 169 12.74 -4.28 -17.96
CA GLY A 169 12.50 -3.04 -17.25
C GLY A 169 11.76 -3.26 -15.94
N GLU A 170 11.42 -2.19 -15.29
CA GLU A 170 10.57 -2.18 -14.09
C GLU A 170 9.10 -2.20 -14.52
N PHE A 171 8.27 -2.82 -13.67
CA PHE A 171 6.83 -2.84 -13.89
C PHE A 171 6.06 -2.79 -12.59
N THR A 172 4.84 -2.30 -12.69
CA THR A 172 3.79 -2.41 -11.69
C THR A 172 2.53 -2.93 -12.36
N ALA A 173 1.63 -3.53 -11.60
CA ALA A 173 0.29 -3.89 -12.04
C ALA A 173 -0.66 -3.74 -10.86
N THR A 174 -1.88 -3.28 -11.10
CA THR A 174 -2.89 -3.10 -10.07
C THR A 174 -4.12 -3.93 -10.38
N ALA A 175 -4.54 -4.72 -9.40
CA ALA A 175 -5.84 -5.37 -9.39
C ALA A 175 -6.65 -4.83 -8.22
N ASN A 176 -7.91 -4.50 -8.46
CA ASN A 176 -8.89 -4.27 -7.40
C ASN A 176 -9.68 -5.55 -7.18
N PHE A 177 -10.16 -5.77 -5.98
CA PHE A 177 -11.02 -6.90 -5.70
C PHE A 177 -12.31 -6.49 -4.99
N GLU A 178 -13.36 -7.28 -5.20
CA GLU A 178 -14.68 -7.12 -4.60
C GLU A 178 -15.12 -8.46 -4.05
N MET A 179 -15.59 -8.46 -2.81
CA MET A 179 -16.10 -9.65 -2.13
C MET A 179 -17.61 -9.80 -2.37
N SER A 180 -18.04 -11.04 -2.63
CA SER A 180 -19.47 -11.39 -2.75
C SER A 180 -19.79 -12.53 -1.79
N TYR A 181 -20.72 -12.30 -0.89
CA TYR A 181 -21.13 -13.24 0.16
C TYR A 181 -22.47 -13.89 -0.20
N GLN A 182 -22.60 -15.21 0.12
CA GLN A 182 -23.78 -16.01 -0.17
C GLN A 182 -24.19 -16.90 1.01
#